data_347303da9e7016f02ab065597adbc0ca
#
_entry.id   347303da9e7016f02ab065597adbc0ca
#
_cell.length_a   1.000
_cell.length_b   1.000
_cell.length_c   1.000
_cell.angle_alpha   90.00
_cell.angle_beta   90.00
_cell.angle_gamma   90.00
#
_symmetry.space_group_name_H-M   'P 1'
#
loop_
_entity.id
_entity.type
_entity.pdbx_description
1 polymer ?
#
loop_
_entity_poly.entity_id
_entity_poly.type
_entity_poly.pdbx_seq_one_letter_code
_entity_poly.pdbx_strand_id
1 'polypeptide(L)'
;MKQIMKMVLVLTVLGLVSGLVLSLVSNYATPIINENNREAIKEAIFYVLPKTEDYEVKTIEGKDIYVTRDSEGQVNGYAFTASGSGYQGTIELMVGVNSNLEEIQGIQVLDSSETPGLGGKIRGGNFKNQFRGEDASGGVSLVKSAPTEPGEIEAITGATISSKAVVDIINKGLDQVQEIMGSGE
;
A
#
# COMPACT_ATOMS: atom_id res chain seq x y z
N MET A 1 32.96 33.26 -30.85
CA MET A 1 33.54 32.24 -29.97
C MET A 1 33.48 32.64 -28.49
N LYS A 2 33.94 33.84 -28.04
CA LYS A 2 33.90 34.23 -26.61
C LYS A 2 32.51 34.26 -25.97
N GLN A 3 31.44 34.62 -26.70
CA GLN A 3 30.08 34.64 -26.19
C GLN A 3 29.51 33.21 -26.00
N ILE A 4 29.78 32.33 -26.97
CA ILE A 4 29.36 30.92 -26.87
C ILE A 4 30.03 30.25 -25.66
N MET A 5 31.33 30.52 -25.46
CA MET A 5 32.08 29.97 -24.31
C MET A 5 31.55 30.47 -22.96
N LYS A 6 31.13 31.74 -22.87
CA LYS A 6 30.46 32.29 -21.68
C LYS A 6 29.10 31.62 -21.42
N MET A 7 28.30 31.40 -22.48
CA MET A 7 27.00 30.70 -22.35
C MET A 7 27.17 29.28 -21.85
N VAL A 8 28.11 28.53 -22.44
CA VAL A 8 28.42 27.15 -22.01
C VAL A 8 28.86 27.13 -20.54
N LEU A 9 29.79 28.03 -20.17
CA LEU A 9 30.28 28.12 -18.80
C LEU A 9 29.17 28.43 -17.80
N VAL A 10 28.28 29.39 -18.09
CA VAL A 10 27.14 29.74 -17.22
C VAL A 10 26.19 28.56 -17.08
N LEU A 11 25.85 27.88 -18.18
CA LEU A 11 24.96 26.69 -18.12
C LEU A 11 25.59 25.55 -17.32
N THR A 12 26.91 25.34 -17.49
CA THR A 12 27.62 24.30 -16.72
C THR A 12 27.62 24.62 -15.22
N VAL A 13 27.91 25.88 -14.86
CA VAL A 13 27.89 26.30 -13.45
C VAL A 13 26.49 26.15 -12.84
N LEU A 14 25.43 26.58 -13.56
CA LEU A 14 24.05 26.43 -13.13
C LEU A 14 23.70 24.97 -12.95
N GLY A 15 24.08 24.09 -13.89
CA GLY A 15 23.87 22.66 -13.79
C GLY A 15 24.56 22.03 -12.58
N LEU A 16 25.80 22.39 -12.33
CA LEU A 16 26.57 21.92 -11.16
C LEU A 16 25.94 22.38 -9.85
N VAL A 17 25.55 23.64 -9.74
CA VAL A 17 24.89 24.19 -8.55
C VAL A 17 23.56 23.52 -8.32
N SER A 18 22.72 23.33 -9.35
CA SER A 18 21.44 22.65 -9.25
C SER A 18 21.61 21.19 -8.81
N GLY A 19 22.57 20.47 -9.39
CA GLY A 19 22.87 19.09 -9.02
C GLY A 19 23.34 18.96 -7.56
N LEU A 20 24.19 19.90 -7.12
CA LEU A 20 24.66 19.95 -5.73
C LEU A 20 23.51 20.19 -4.75
N VAL A 21 22.65 21.15 -5.03
CA VAL A 21 21.47 21.45 -4.19
C VAL A 21 20.53 20.24 -4.11
N LEU A 22 20.21 19.62 -5.26
CA LEU A 22 19.37 18.41 -5.30
C LEU A 22 19.99 17.27 -4.50
N SER A 23 21.31 17.06 -4.61
CA SER A 23 22.01 16.02 -3.86
C SER A 23 21.94 16.26 -2.34
N LEU A 24 22.14 17.50 -1.90
CA LEU A 24 22.05 17.86 -0.48
C LEU A 24 20.63 17.65 0.07
N VAL A 25 19.61 18.10 -0.66
CA VAL A 25 18.21 17.92 -0.28
C VAL A 25 17.85 16.44 -0.23
N SER A 26 18.25 15.64 -1.22
CA SER A 26 18.00 14.20 -1.25
C SER A 26 18.64 13.50 -0.06
N ASN A 27 19.92 13.76 0.23
CA ASN A 27 20.62 13.15 1.36
C ASN A 27 20.00 13.50 2.72
N TYR A 28 19.41 14.67 2.86
CA TYR A 28 18.73 15.09 4.08
C TYR A 28 17.31 14.51 4.16
N ALA A 29 16.57 14.50 3.06
CA ALA A 29 15.17 14.06 3.02
C ALA A 29 15.01 12.54 3.09
N THR A 30 15.89 11.77 2.42
CA THR A 30 15.77 10.31 2.34
C THR A 30 15.68 9.60 3.69
N PRO A 31 16.52 9.89 4.72
CA PRO A 31 16.39 9.24 6.01
C PRO A 31 15.07 9.57 6.73
N ILE A 32 14.57 10.80 6.58
CA ILE A 32 13.30 11.23 7.17
C ILE A 32 12.13 10.51 6.49
N ILE A 33 12.16 10.41 5.16
CA ILE A 33 11.15 9.67 4.39
C ILE A 33 11.13 8.20 4.80
N ASN A 34 12.29 7.57 4.94
CA ASN A 34 12.38 6.17 5.34
C ASN A 34 11.84 5.92 6.75
N GLU A 35 12.09 6.83 7.69
CA GLU A 35 11.55 6.73 9.05
C GLU A 35 10.02 6.90 9.05
N ASN A 36 9.51 7.93 8.38
CA ASN A 36 8.06 8.13 8.23
C ASN A 36 7.37 6.93 7.57
N ASN A 37 8.00 6.31 6.57
CA ASN A 37 7.47 5.11 5.93
C ASN A 37 7.41 3.92 6.89
N ARG A 38 8.44 3.74 7.74
CA ARG A 38 8.43 2.69 8.77
C ARG A 38 7.32 2.90 9.79
N GLU A 39 7.14 4.13 10.25
CA GLU A 39 6.05 4.47 11.17
C GLU A 39 4.69 4.24 10.52
N ALA A 40 4.50 4.67 9.27
CA ALA A 40 3.26 4.46 8.52
C ALA A 40 2.95 2.96 8.33
N ILE A 41 3.95 2.13 8.01
CA ILE A 41 3.80 0.67 7.93
C ILE A 41 3.39 0.10 9.27
N LYS A 42 4.06 0.49 10.36
CA LYS A 42 3.75 0.04 11.71
C LYS A 42 2.31 0.39 12.10
N GLU A 43 1.91 1.64 11.93
CA GLU A 43 0.54 2.09 12.20
C GLU A 43 -0.48 1.32 11.36
N ALA A 44 -0.16 1.06 10.09
CA ALA A 44 -1.03 0.32 9.18
C ALA A 44 -1.22 -1.14 9.64
N ILE A 45 -0.15 -1.82 10.12
CA ILE A 45 -0.24 -3.19 10.66
C ILE A 45 -1.23 -3.24 11.82
N PHE A 46 -1.08 -2.34 12.81
CA PHE A 46 -1.99 -2.27 13.96
C PHE A 46 -3.41 -1.85 13.58
N TYR A 47 -3.56 -1.07 12.48
CA TYR A 47 -4.89 -0.71 11.99
C TYR A 47 -5.62 -1.88 11.32
N VAL A 48 -4.92 -2.66 10.48
CA VAL A 48 -5.53 -3.79 9.76
C VAL A 48 -5.71 -5.01 10.66
N LEU A 49 -4.87 -5.17 11.69
CA LEU A 49 -4.90 -6.26 12.67
C LEU A 49 -4.90 -5.69 14.11
N PRO A 50 -6.05 -5.20 14.61
CA PRO A 50 -6.11 -4.46 15.88
C PRO A 50 -5.75 -5.24 17.15
N LYS A 51 -5.71 -6.59 17.08
CA LYS A 51 -5.35 -7.46 18.22
C LYS A 51 -3.85 -7.77 18.26
N THR A 52 -3.06 -7.12 17.44
CA THR A 52 -1.60 -7.31 17.37
C THR A 52 -0.92 -6.59 18.53
N GLU A 53 -0.05 -7.29 19.25
CA GLU A 53 0.87 -6.71 20.24
C GLU A 53 2.29 -6.56 19.66
N ASP A 54 2.72 -7.56 18.86
CA ASP A 54 4.05 -7.57 18.24
C ASP A 54 3.98 -8.17 16.83
N TYR A 55 4.98 -7.90 16.03
CA TYR A 55 5.10 -8.47 14.68
C TYR A 55 6.55 -8.75 14.30
N GLU A 56 6.73 -9.78 13.49
CA GLU A 56 8.00 -10.19 12.89
C GLU A 56 7.92 -10.01 11.36
N VAL A 57 8.98 -9.47 10.77
CA VAL A 57 9.05 -9.33 9.31
C VAL A 57 9.72 -10.55 8.72
N LYS A 58 9.06 -11.23 7.80
CA LYS A 58 9.60 -12.32 7.00
C LYS A 58 9.65 -11.90 5.54
N THR A 59 10.84 -11.82 4.98
CA THR A 59 10.99 -11.57 3.54
C THR A 59 11.05 -12.91 2.81
N ILE A 60 10.00 -13.21 2.04
CA ILE A 60 9.87 -14.43 1.24
C ILE A 60 9.70 -14.00 -0.22
N GLU A 61 10.53 -14.53 -1.12
CA GLU A 61 10.54 -14.18 -2.55
C GLU A 61 10.65 -12.66 -2.83
N GLY A 62 11.34 -11.94 -1.94
CA GLY A 62 11.53 -10.49 -2.06
C GLY A 62 10.33 -9.65 -1.62
N LYS A 63 9.33 -10.25 -0.95
CA LYS A 63 8.18 -9.57 -0.35
C LYS A 63 8.23 -9.65 1.17
N ASP A 64 7.94 -8.54 1.80
CA ASP A 64 7.83 -8.47 3.25
C ASP A 64 6.41 -8.86 3.68
N ILE A 65 6.36 -9.94 4.47
CA ILE A 65 5.16 -10.42 5.14
C ILE A 65 5.35 -10.20 6.63
N TYR A 66 4.42 -9.48 7.24
CA TYR A 66 4.43 -9.16 8.66
C TYR A 66 3.60 -10.21 9.39
N VAL A 67 4.27 -11.12 10.10
CA VAL A 67 3.63 -12.13 10.94
C VAL A 67 3.29 -11.49 12.27
N THR A 68 2.00 -11.34 12.55
CA THR A 68 1.53 -10.64 13.76
C THR A 68 1.18 -11.61 14.88
N ARG A 69 1.41 -11.16 16.11
CA ARG A 69 1.16 -11.94 17.32
C ARG A 69 0.28 -11.18 18.30
N ASP A 70 -0.57 -11.90 18.99
CA ASP A 70 -1.40 -11.36 20.07
C ASP A 70 -0.64 -11.28 21.40
N SER A 71 -1.33 -10.86 22.46
CA SER A 71 -0.79 -10.76 23.83
C SER A 71 -0.36 -12.11 24.43
N GLU A 72 -0.80 -13.22 23.88
CA GLU A 72 -0.40 -14.57 24.30
C GLU A 72 0.79 -15.11 23.48
N GLY A 73 1.29 -14.31 22.52
CA GLY A 73 2.38 -14.67 21.62
C GLY A 73 1.97 -15.59 20.47
N GLN A 74 0.67 -15.82 20.28
CA GLN A 74 0.15 -16.65 19.20
C GLN A 74 0.02 -15.82 17.91
N VAL A 75 0.22 -16.47 16.75
CA VAL A 75 0.02 -15.81 15.46
C VAL A 75 -1.47 -15.53 15.29
N ASN A 76 -1.84 -14.24 15.25
CA ASN A 76 -3.21 -13.80 15.07
C ASN A 76 -3.54 -13.38 13.63
N GLY A 77 -2.52 -13.22 12.76
CA GLY A 77 -2.71 -12.90 11.36
C GLY A 77 -1.42 -12.56 10.63
N TYR A 78 -1.59 -12.21 9.37
CA TYR A 78 -0.52 -11.77 8.48
C TYR A 78 -0.90 -10.44 7.86
N ALA A 79 0.04 -9.52 7.79
CA ALA A 79 -0.11 -8.29 7.03
C ALA A 79 0.93 -8.25 5.91
N PHE A 80 0.58 -7.66 4.77
CA PHE A 80 1.48 -7.52 3.62
C PHE A 80 1.15 -6.27 2.83
N THR A 81 2.16 -5.76 2.12
CA THR A 81 1.96 -4.65 1.20
C THR A 81 1.61 -5.16 -0.20
N ALA A 82 0.65 -4.52 -0.84
CA ALA A 82 0.28 -4.77 -2.22
C ALA A 82 0.19 -3.45 -2.98
N SER A 83 0.67 -3.41 -4.21
CA SER A 83 0.65 -2.20 -5.03
C SER A 83 0.23 -2.47 -6.47
N GLY A 84 -0.33 -1.45 -7.10
CA GLY A 84 -0.75 -1.52 -8.49
C GLY A 84 -1.13 -0.17 -9.06
N SER A 85 -1.50 -0.16 -10.34
CA SER A 85 -1.90 1.07 -11.03
C SER A 85 -3.33 1.45 -10.68
N GLY A 86 -3.52 2.65 -10.14
CA GLY A 86 -4.81 3.31 -9.99
C GLY A 86 -5.25 4.05 -11.25
N TYR A 87 -6.08 5.09 -11.09
CA TYR A 87 -6.50 5.97 -12.19
C TYR A 87 -5.44 7.01 -12.54
N GLN A 88 -4.88 7.70 -11.55
CA GLN A 88 -3.85 8.73 -11.75
C GLN A 88 -2.42 8.25 -11.55
N GLY A 89 -2.21 7.22 -10.77
CA GLY A 89 -0.89 6.71 -10.47
C GLY A 89 -0.93 5.45 -9.62
N THR A 90 0.15 5.14 -8.96
CA THR A 90 0.26 3.96 -8.11
C THR A 90 -0.58 4.11 -6.84
N ILE A 91 -1.22 3.02 -6.45
CA ILE A 91 -1.86 2.85 -5.15
C ILE A 91 -1.08 1.76 -4.42
N GLU A 92 -0.69 2.04 -3.18
CA GLU A 92 -0.03 1.09 -2.28
C GLU A 92 -0.92 0.86 -1.05
N LEU A 93 -1.15 -0.40 -0.73
CA LEU A 93 -2.05 -0.84 0.33
C LEU A 93 -1.30 -1.73 1.33
N MET A 94 -1.67 -1.64 2.60
CA MET A 94 -1.48 -2.69 3.58
C MET A 94 -2.76 -3.52 3.63
N VAL A 95 -2.63 -4.84 3.55
CA VAL A 95 -3.74 -5.80 3.69
C VAL A 95 -3.44 -6.70 4.87
N GLY A 96 -4.39 -6.84 5.77
CA GLY A 96 -4.33 -7.76 6.91
C GLY A 96 -5.31 -8.93 6.71
N VAL A 97 -4.83 -10.14 6.94
CA VAL A 97 -5.63 -11.37 6.91
C VAL A 97 -5.47 -12.15 8.22
N ASN A 98 -6.43 -12.99 8.54
CA ASN A 98 -6.37 -13.84 9.72
C ASN A 98 -5.28 -14.92 9.61
N SER A 99 -5.06 -15.69 10.67
CA SER A 99 -3.99 -16.69 10.76
C SER A 99 -4.11 -17.86 9.80
N ASN A 100 -5.32 -18.17 9.30
CA ASN A 100 -5.57 -19.23 8.31
C ASN A 100 -5.70 -18.70 6.87
N LEU A 101 -5.46 -17.40 6.63
CA LEU A 101 -5.51 -16.74 5.32
C LEU A 101 -6.89 -16.79 4.63
N GLU A 102 -7.97 -16.98 5.39
CA GLU A 102 -9.33 -17.14 4.85
C GLU A 102 -10.16 -15.84 4.93
N GLU A 103 -9.76 -14.87 5.76
CA GLU A 103 -10.56 -13.68 6.03
C GLU A 103 -9.72 -12.41 6.01
N ILE A 104 -10.19 -11.38 5.31
CA ILE A 104 -9.59 -10.05 5.33
C ILE A 104 -9.97 -9.34 6.63
N GLN A 105 -8.99 -9.04 7.47
CA GLN A 105 -9.22 -8.33 8.75
C GLN A 105 -9.28 -6.83 8.57
N GLY A 106 -8.69 -6.31 7.51
CA GLY A 106 -8.75 -4.90 7.15
C GLY A 106 -7.76 -4.51 6.07
N ILE A 107 -7.96 -3.31 5.53
CA ILE A 107 -7.05 -2.69 4.56
C ILE A 107 -6.71 -1.27 4.99
N GLN A 108 -5.51 -0.81 4.63
CA GLN A 108 -5.08 0.58 4.82
C GLN A 108 -4.35 1.07 3.56
N VAL A 109 -4.68 2.28 3.09
CA VAL A 109 -3.97 2.90 1.98
C VAL A 109 -2.71 3.57 2.53
N LEU A 110 -1.55 3.06 2.17
CA LEU A 110 -0.23 3.61 2.53
C LEU A 110 0.08 4.83 1.67
N ASP A 111 0.07 4.65 0.36
CA ASP A 111 0.29 5.72 -0.60
C ASP A 111 -0.69 5.69 -1.76
N SER A 112 -0.98 6.84 -2.33
CA SER A 112 -1.87 6.96 -3.49
C SER A 112 -1.73 8.33 -4.13
N SER A 113 -1.58 8.34 -5.45
CA SER A 113 -1.56 9.55 -6.28
C SER A 113 -2.95 9.96 -6.80
N GLU A 114 -4.02 9.35 -6.28
CA GLU A 114 -5.39 9.61 -6.70
C GLU A 114 -5.87 11.02 -6.34
N THR A 115 -6.74 11.58 -7.17
CA THR A 115 -7.28 12.95 -6.99
C THR A 115 -8.04 13.08 -5.68
N PRO A 116 -7.69 14.04 -4.80
CA PRO A 116 -8.46 14.34 -3.59
C PRO A 116 -9.93 14.63 -3.89
N GLY A 117 -10.84 14.08 -3.08
CA GLY A 117 -12.30 14.26 -3.26
C GLY A 117 -12.95 13.36 -4.32
N LEU A 118 -12.15 12.68 -5.16
CA LEU A 118 -12.58 11.65 -6.12
C LEU A 118 -11.95 10.31 -5.76
N GLY A 119 -10.96 9.86 -6.52
CA GLY A 119 -10.23 8.60 -6.26
C GLY A 119 -9.57 8.53 -4.88
N GLY A 120 -9.13 9.66 -4.33
CA GLY A 120 -8.59 9.76 -2.96
C GLY A 120 -9.56 9.33 -1.84
N LYS A 121 -10.87 9.21 -2.13
CA LYS A 121 -11.86 8.67 -1.19
C LYS A 121 -11.63 7.20 -0.82
N ILE A 122 -10.81 6.46 -1.57
CA ILE A 122 -10.36 5.10 -1.20
C ILE A 122 -9.71 5.04 0.19
N ARG A 123 -9.13 6.17 0.67
CA ARG A 123 -8.58 6.31 2.03
C ARG A 123 -9.66 6.40 3.11
N GLY A 124 -10.91 6.63 2.73
CA GLY A 124 -12.03 6.83 3.67
C GLY A 124 -12.48 5.55 4.35
N GLY A 125 -12.88 5.66 5.63
CA GLY A 125 -13.36 4.52 6.42
C GLY A 125 -14.55 3.81 5.78
N ASN A 126 -15.51 4.55 5.18
CA ASN A 126 -16.68 3.95 4.54
C ASN A 126 -16.30 2.95 3.42
N PHE A 127 -15.24 3.22 2.68
CA PHE A 127 -14.78 2.29 1.64
C PHE A 127 -13.93 1.17 2.23
N LYS A 128 -12.94 1.48 3.06
CA LYS A 128 -12.03 0.50 3.64
C LYS A 128 -12.72 -0.54 4.54
N ASN A 129 -13.74 -0.11 5.28
CA ASN A 129 -14.42 -1.00 6.23
C ASN A 129 -15.26 -2.08 5.56
N GLN A 130 -15.59 -1.93 4.27
CA GLN A 130 -16.30 -2.96 3.51
C GLN A 130 -15.48 -4.26 3.35
N PHE A 131 -14.17 -4.17 3.39
CA PHE A 131 -13.28 -5.33 3.22
C PHE A 131 -13.15 -6.18 4.49
N ARG A 132 -13.60 -5.67 5.64
CA ARG A 132 -13.46 -6.40 6.91
C ARG A 132 -14.44 -7.55 6.99
N GLY A 133 -13.94 -8.75 7.25
CA GLY A 133 -14.72 -9.98 7.36
C GLY A 133 -15.00 -10.64 6.02
N GLU A 134 -14.51 -10.08 4.91
CA GLU A 134 -14.70 -10.68 3.59
C GLU A 134 -13.76 -11.87 3.37
N ASP A 135 -14.22 -12.82 2.57
CA ASP A 135 -13.48 -14.03 2.23
C ASP A 135 -12.23 -13.70 1.43
N ALA A 136 -11.06 -14.05 1.96
CA ALA A 136 -9.78 -13.86 1.31
C ALA A 136 -9.47 -14.98 0.30
N SER A 137 -10.06 -16.17 0.42
CA SER A 137 -9.81 -17.32 -0.46
C SER A 137 -10.57 -17.22 -1.78
N GLY A 138 -11.77 -16.63 -1.76
CA GLY A 138 -12.57 -16.37 -2.95
C GLY A 138 -12.28 -15.04 -3.62
N GLY A 139 -11.54 -14.17 -2.94
CA GLY A 139 -11.32 -12.79 -3.35
C GLY A 139 -12.58 -11.92 -3.26
N VAL A 140 -12.44 -10.65 -3.59
CA VAL A 140 -13.53 -9.68 -3.55
C VAL A 140 -13.86 -9.16 -4.95
N SER A 141 -15.12 -8.74 -5.14
CA SER A 141 -15.62 -8.21 -6.41
C SER A 141 -16.19 -6.80 -6.24
N LEU A 142 -16.14 -5.98 -7.31
CA LEU A 142 -16.67 -4.62 -7.26
C LEU A 142 -18.08 -4.56 -7.82
N VAL A 143 -19.00 -4.01 -7.05
CA VAL A 143 -20.37 -3.70 -7.49
C VAL A 143 -20.63 -2.19 -7.51
N LYS A 144 -21.62 -1.74 -8.30
CA LYS A 144 -21.97 -0.31 -8.41
C LYS A 144 -23.09 0.13 -7.47
N SER A 145 -23.75 -0.82 -6.86
CA SER A 145 -24.85 -0.63 -5.90
C SER A 145 -24.48 -1.28 -4.57
N ALA A 146 -25.32 -1.10 -3.56
CA ALA A 146 -25.11 -1.74 -2.27
C ALA A 146 -24.88 -3.25 -2.44
N PRO A 147 -23.89 -3.83 -1.71
CA PRO A 147 -23.58 -5.26 -1.75
C PRO A 147 -24.81 -6.10 -1.41
N THR A 148 -25.02 -7.19 -2.14
CA THR A 148 -26.10 -8.17 -1.93
C THR A 148 -25.59 -9.55 -1.57
N GLU A 149 -24.33 -9.83 -1.87
CA GLU A 149 -23.65 -11.10 -1.59
C GLU A 149 -22.33 -10.87 -0.84
N PRO A 150 -21.84 -11.85 -0.07
CA PRO A 150 -20.51 -11.78 0.53
C PRO A 150 -19.42 -11.58 -0.54
N GLY A 151 -18.37 -10.84 -0.23
CA GLY A 151 -17.29 -10.54 -1.16
C GLY A 151 -17.57 -9.36 -2.11
N GLU A 152 -18.77 -8.78 -2.08
CA GLU A 152 -19.10 -7.59 -2.90
C GLU A 152 -18.69 -6.30 -2.20
N ILE A 153 -17.97 -5.45 -2.91
CA ILE A 153 -17.50 -4.13 -2.46
C ILE A 153 -18.18 -3.05 -3.30
N GLU A 154 -18.89 -2.14 -2.66
CA GLU A 154 -19.53 -1.01 -3.35
C GLU A 154 -18.50 0.00 -3.85
N ALA A 155 -18.58 0.31 -5.14
CA ALA A 155 -17.72 1.32 -5.75
C ALA A 155 -18.03 2.72 -5.25
N ILE A 156 -17.01 3.52 -5.06
CA ILE A 156 -17.16 4.94 -4.75
C ILE A 156 -17.77 5.66 -5.96
N THR A 157 -18.91 6.31 -5.76
CA THR A 157 -19.53 7.14 -6.81
C THR A 157 -18.57 8.22 -7.29
N GLY A 158 -18.31 8.25 -8.61
CA GLY A 158 -17.35 9.15 -9.25
C GLY A 158 -15.89 8.70 -9.17
N ALA A 159 -15.60 7.52 -8.58
CA ALA A 159 -14.25 6.96 -8.47
C ALA A 159 -14.23 5.44 -8.71
N THR A 160 -15.07 4.93 -9.60
CA THR A 160 -15.19 3.49 -9.90
C THR A 160 -13.87 2.86 -10.35
N ILE A 161 -13.05 3.59 -11.13
CA ILE A 161 -11.76 3.07 -11.62
C ILE A 161 -10.78 2.91 -10.45
N SER A 162 -10.68 3.89 -9.56
CA SER A 162 -9.83 3.79 -8.37
C SER A 162 -10.34 2.69 -7.41
N SER A 163 -11.66 2.54 -7.24
CA SER A 163 -12.26 1.46 -6.46
C SER A 163 -11.93 0.08 -7.05
N LYS A 164 -12.03 -0.05 -8.39
CA LYS A 164 -11.66 -1.29 -9.09
C LYS A 164 -10.19 -1.61 -8.92
N ALA A 165 -9.32 -0.61 -9.04
CA ALA A 165 -7.89 -0.79 -8.86
C ALA A 165 -7.56 -1.35 -7.46
N VAL A 166 -8.20 -0.83 -6.40
CA VAL A 166 -8.02 -1.35 -5.04
C VAL A 166 -8.43 -2.82 -4.94
N VAL A 167 -9.59 -3.21 -5.47
CA VAL A 167 -10.06 -4.60 -5.50
C VAL A 167 -9.09 -5.49 -6.25
N ASP A 168 -8.64 -5.09 -7.45
CA ASP A 168 -7.70 -5.86 -8.27
C ASP A 168 -6.33 -6.03 -7.55
N ILE A 169 -5.85 -4.98 -6.86
CA ILE A 169 -4.59 -5.00 -6.08
C ILE A 169 -4.70 -5.99 -4.92
N ILE A 170 -5.83 -5.95 -4.19
CA ILE A 170 -6.06 -6.83 -3.04
C ILE A 170 -6.11 -8.29 -3.50
N ASN A 171 -6.92 -8.62 -4.51
CA ASN A 171 -7.03 -9.99 -5.02
C ASN A 171 -5.68 -10.54 -5.48
N LYS A 172 -4.94 -9.75 -6.27
CA LYS A 172 -3.59 -10.15 -6.69
C LYS A 172 -2.61 -10.33 -5.52
N GLY A 173 -2.72 -9.49 -4.50
CA GLY A 173 -1.91 -9.60 -3.28
C GLY A 173 -2.25 -10.85 -2.48
N LEU A 174 -3.53 -11.19 -2.34
CA LEU A 174 -4.02 -12.39 -1.68
C LEU A 174 -3.52 -13.65 -2.39
N ASP A 175 -3.71 -13.76 -3.71
CA ASP A 175 -3.23 -14.88 -4.52
C ASP A 175 -1.73 -15.12 -4.30
N GLN A 176 -0.94 -14.06 -4.31
CA GLN A 176 0.52 -14.14 -4.14
C GLN A 176 0.93 -14.61 -2.74
N VAL A 177 0.25 -14.11 -1.69
CA VAL A 177 0.56 -14.50 -0.31
C VAL A 177 0.14 -15.93 -0.04
N GLN A 178 -1.02 -16.35 -0.54
CA GLN A 178 -1.49 -17.74 -0.44
C GLN A 178 -0.54 -18.71 -1.15
N GLU A 179 -0.05 -18.36 -2.35
CA GLU A 179 0.95 -19.16 -3.08
C GLU A 179 2.26 -19.29 -2.29
N ILE A 180 2.78 -18.17 -1.78
CA ILE A 180 4.03 -18.13 -1.00
C ILE A 180 3.90 -18.93 0.29
N MET A 181 2.79 -18.80 1.02
CA MET A 181 2.57 -19.48 2.29
C MET A 181 2.23 -20.97 2.11
N GLY A 182 1.52 -21.32 1.02
CA GLY A 182 1.17 -22.70 0.68
C GLY A 182 2.34 -23.52 0.10
N SER A 183 3.35 -22.87 -0.46
CA SER A 183 4.57 -23.54 -0.97
C SER A 183 5.65 -23.78 0.10
N GLY A 184 5.44 -23.26 1.30
CA GLY A 184 6.39 -23.35 2.43
C GLY A 184 6.14 -24.46 3.45
N GLU A 185 5.20 -25.39 3.16
CA GLU A 185 4.95 -26.63 3.96
C GLU A 185 5.70 -27.84 3.43
#